data_c2b2f97888d014c88a0fea76c123751a
#
_entry.id   c2b2f97888d014c88a0fea76c123751a
#
_cell.length_a   1.000
_cell.length_b   1.000
_cell.length_c   1.000
_cell.angle_alpha   90.00
_cell.angle_beta   90.00
_cell.angle_gamma   90.00
#
_symmetry.space_group_name_H-M   'P 1'
#
loop_
_entity.id
_entity.type
_entity.pdbx_description
1 polymer ?
#
loop_
_entity_poly.entity_id
_entity_poly.type
_entity_poly.pdbx_seq_one_letter_code
_entity_poly.pdbx_strand_id
1 'polypeptide(L)'
;QYSNELDLALLKIQKTHAINRLPFLELSNLRKISIGDPVLAIGHPEQGGFWTLTTGTISSLIENFQSIPGKDVFQTETSINRGNSGGPLIDTYGDIVGINSMIARKGKNNVAITDINFSIKSTVAVKWMNSVGHPFHYATPKVTYKNETDSIVDNAGIVPVPKQDKIPI
;
A
#
# COMPACT_ATOMS: atom_id res chain seq x y z
N GLN A 1 2.75 15.25 14.06
CA GLN A 1 2.91 16.07 12.84
C GLN A 1 1.80 15.72 11.85
N TYR A 2 1.32 16.68 11.06
CA TYR A 2 0.36 16.44 9.99
C TYR A 2 0.54 17.46 8.85
N SER A 3 0.08 17.09 7.67
CA SER A 3 -0.02 17.95 6.50
C SER A 3 -1.41 17.83 5.89
N ASN A 4 -2.21 18.89 5.98
CA ASN A 4 -3.55 18.92 5.36
C ASN A 4 -3.46 18.87 3.82
N GLU A 5 -2.45 19.51 3.23
CA GLU A 5 -2.27 19.55 1.78
C GLU A 5 -1.97 18.15 1.23
N LEU A 6 -1.04 17.43 1.88
CA LEU A 6 -0.68 16.08 1.47
C LEU A 6 -1.65 15.01 1.98
N ASP A 7 -2.55 15.36 2.92
CA ASP A 7 -3.44 14.42 3.61
C ASP A 7 -2.65 13.31 4.34
N LEU A 8 -1.63 13.72 5.08
CA LEU A 8 -0.75 12.84 5.84
C LEU A 8 -0.69 13.23 7.31
N ALA A 9 -0.61 12.22 8.17
CA ALA A 9 -0.34 12.40 9.60
C ALA A 9 0.72 11.39 10.06
N LEU A 10 1.68 11.87 10.87
CA LEU A 10 2.67 11.07 11.55
C LEU A 10 2.33 10.98 13.02
N LEU A 11 2.06 9.76 13.49
CA LEU A 11 1.74 9.47 14.88
C LEU A 11 2.94 8.76 15.54
N LYS A 12 3.22 9.12 16.78
CA LYS A 12 4.25 8.46 17.59
C LYS A 12 3.57 7.57 18.62
N ILE A 13 3.89 6.28 18.56
CA ILE A 13 3.46 5.33 19.59
C ILE A 13 4.22 5.64 20.88
N GLN A 14 3.51 5.74 22.00
CA GLN A 14 4.16 5.88 23.30
C GLN A 14 4.94 4.60 23.64
N LYS A 15 6.13 4.76 24.23
CA LYS A 15 6.94 3.61 24.63
C LYS A 15 6.19 2.74 25.64
N THR A 16 5.96 1.48 25.26
CA THR A 16 5.48 0.41 26.14
C THR A 16 6.47 -0.73 26.10
N HIS A 17 6.43 -1.63 27.07
CA HIS A 17 7.29 -2.81 27.07
C HIS A 17 7.13 -3.72 25.83
N ALA A 18 6.00 -3.61 25.13
CA ALA A 18 5.70 -4.41 23.94
C ALA A 18 6.14 -3.76 22.62
N ILE A 19 6.55 -2.48 22.62
CA ILE A 19 6.79 -1.73 21.37
C ILE A 19 7.84 -2.37 20.46
N ASN A 20 8.87 -2.98 21.04
CA ASN A 20 9.95 -3.61 20.29
C ASN A 20 9.55 -4.97 19.67
N ARG A 21 8.35 -5.45 19.96
CA ARG A 21 7.78 -6.71 19.46
C ARG A 21 6.61 -6.53 18.50
N LEU A 22 6.21 -5.28 18.24
CA LEU A 22 5.12 -5.02 17.32
C LEU A 22 5.58 -5.32 15.90
N PRO A 23 4.85 -6.13 15.14
CA PRO A 23 5.09 -6.27 13.71
C PRO A 23 4.81 -4.94 13.01
N PHE A 24 5.53 -4.66 11.95
CA PHE A 24 5.34 -3.47 11.13
C PHE A 24 5.58 -3.81 9.66
N LEU A 25 5.03 -2.98 8.79
CA LEU A 25 5.31 -3.00 7.35
C LEU A 25 6.28 -1.87 7.01
N GLU A 26 7.09 -2.10 6.00
CA GLU A 26 8.07 -1.14 5.52
C GLU A 26 7.52 -0.34 4.33
N LEU A 27 7.95 0.92 4.18
CA LEU A 27 7.61 1.75 3.03
C LEU A 27 8.54 1.44 1.86
N SER A 28 7.98 1.10 0.71
CA SER A 28 8.74 0.79 -0.51
C SER A 28 9.08 2.05 -1.30
N ASN A 29 10.30 2.09 -1.85
CA ASN A 29 10.73 3.10 -2.82
C ASN A 29 11.54 2.49 -3.98
N LEU A 30 12.16 1.36 -3.74
CA LEU A 30 13.20 0.81 -4.62
C LEU A 30 12.62 0.01 -5.78
N ARG A 31 11.30 -0.14 -5.83
CA ARG A 31 10.61 -0.84 -6.90
C ARG A 31 9.84 0.13 -7.76
N LYS A 32 9.99 -0.06 -9.05
CA LYS A 32 9.19 0.68 -10.04
C LYS A 32 7.79 0.07 -10.05
N ILE A 33 6.84 0.79 -9.47
CA ILE A 33 5.43 0.46 -9.60
C ILE A 33 4.93 0.95 -10.96
N SER A 34 4.24 0.09 -11.68
CA SER A 34 3.71 0.34 -13.02
C SER A 34 2.19 0.18 -13.05
N ILE A 35 1.57 0.74 -14.08
CA ILE A 35 0.14 0.48 -14.36
C ILE A 35 -0.03 -1.01 -14.65
N GLY A 36 -1.05 -1.61 -14.04
CA GLY A 36 -1.34 -3.04 -14.10
C GLY A 36 -0.73 -3.85 -12.95
N ASP A 37 0.18 -3.28 -12.15
CA ASP A 37 0.76 -4.01 -11.02
C ASP A 37 -0.32 -4.33 -9.98
N PRO A 38 -0.38 -5.58 -9.49
CA PRO A 38 -1.34 -5.97 -8.48
C PRO A 38 -1.00 -5.36 -7.12
N VAL A 39 -2.03 -4.90 -6.45
CA VAL A 39 -1.94 -4.32 -5.10
C VAL A 39 -3.09 -4.79 -4.23
N LEU A 40 -2.92 -4.68 -2.93
CA LEU A 40 -3.96 -4.97 -1.94
C LEU A 40 -4.06 -3.83 -0.92
N ALA A 41 -5.26 -3.62 -0.41
CA ALA A 41 -5.50 -2.72 0.71
C ALA A 41 -6.07 -3.50 1.90
N ILE A 42 -5.64 -3.13 3.09
CA ILE A 42 -6.16 -3.70 4.34
C ILE A 42 -6.73 -2.54 5.17
N GLY A 43 -7.92 -2.76 5.72
CA GLY A 43 -8.54 -1.76 6.56
C GLY A 43 -9.65 -2.34 7.43
N HIS A 44 -10.38 -1.43 8.08
CA HIS A 44 -11.51 -1.73 8.95
C HIS A 44 -12.74 -0.95 8.47
N PRO A 45 -13.37 -1.38 7.36
CA PRO A 45 -14.49 -0.64 6.77
C PRO A 45 -15.70 -0.62 7.69
N GLU A 46 -16.43 0.51 7.70
CA GLU A 46 -17.63 0.71 8.53
C GLU A 46 -18.71 -0.36 8.34
N GLN A 47 -18.81 -0.93 7.12
CA GLN A 47 -19.83 -1.92 6.74
C GLN A 47 -19.23 -3.31 6.47
N GLY A 48 -18.07 -3.60 7.00
CA GLY A 48 -17.37 -4.88 6.83
C GLY A 48 -17.04 -5.54 8.16
N GLY A 49 -16.48 -6.73 8.07
CA GLY A 49 -15.89 -7.39 9.24
C GLY A 49 -14.59 -6.73 9.70
N PHE A 50 -14.10 -7.10 10.88
CA PHE A 50 -12.78 -6.70 11.35
C PHE A 50 -11.72 -7.12 10.31
N TRP A 51 -10.87 -6.18 9.88
CA TRP A 51 -9.75 -6.44 8.96
C TRP A 51 -10.18 -7.02 7.60
N THR A 52 -10.73 -6.16 6.77
CA THR A 52 -11.07 -6.51 5.40
C THR A 52 -9.89 -6.26 4.47
N LEU A 53 -9.55 -7.27 3.68
CA LEU A 53 -8.58 -7.20 2.60
C LEU A 53 -9.33 -7.04 1.28
N THR A 54 -8.89 -6.09 0.46
CA THR A 54 -9.36 -5.91 -0.91
C THR A 54 -8.18 -5.92 -1.87
N THR A 55 -8.37 -6.43 -3.07
CA THR A 55 -7.34 -6.53 -4.11
C THR A 55 -7.74 -5.75 -5.35
N GLY A 56 -6.76 -5.35 -6.12
CA GLY A 56 -6.93 -4.66 -7.41
C GLY A 56 -5.58 -4.41 -8.05
N THR A 57 -5.54 -3.46 -8.98
CA THR A 57 -4.32 -3.08 -9.69
C THR A 57 -4.10 -1.57 -9.62
N ILE A 58 -2.90 -1.13 -9.98
CA ILE A 58 -2.61 0.29 -10.23
C ILE A 58 -3.19 0.65 -11.60
N SER A 59 -4.13 1.59 -11.62
CA SER A 59 -4.80 2.04 -12.84
C SER A 59 -4.11 3.26 -13.45
N SER A 60 -3.46 4.12 -12.63
CA SER A 60 -2.75 5.31 -13.11
C SER A 60 -1.72 5.83 -12.11
N LEU A 61 -0.75 6.58 -12.63
CA LEU A 61 0.28 7.29 -11.86
C LEU A 61 0.03 8.79 -12.06
N ILE A 62 -0.36 9.50 -10.99
CA ILE A 62 -0.74 10.90 -11.06
C ILE A 62 0.24 11.72 -10.22
N GLU A 63 0.82 12.74 -10.84
CA GLU A 63 1.69 13.70 -10.16
C GLU A 63 0.91 14.98 -9.82
N ASN A 64 1.30 15.63 -8.74
CA ASN A 64 0.71 16.89 -8.28
C ASN A 64 -0.83 16.84 -8.21
N PHE A 65 -1.35 15.78 -7.64
CA PHE A 65 -2.79 15.53 -7.55
C PHE A 65 -3.54 16.73 -6.96
N GLN A 66 -4.67 17.11 -7.58
CA GLN A 66 -5.44 18.30 -7.26
C GLN A 66 -4.64 19.61 -7.36
N SER A 67 -3.65 19.66 -8.23
CA SER A 67 -2.73 20.80 -8.39
C SER A 67 -1.91 21.12 -7.13
N ILE A 68 -1.73 20.16 -6.23
CA ILE A 68 -0.89 20.29 -5.03
C ILE A 68 0.53 19.80 -5.37
N PRO A 69 1.55 20.67 -5.36
CA PRO A 69 2.90 20.30 -5.68
C PRO A 69 3.45 19.18 -4.79
N GLY A 70 3.96 18.12 -5.41
CA GLY A 70 4.53 16.97 -4.71
C GLY A 70 3.52 16.00 -4.09
N LYS A 71 2.22 16.23 -4.23
CA LYS A 71 1.18 15.26 -3.87
C LYS A 71 1.00 14.25 -5.00
N ASP A 72 1.89 13.28 -5.07
CA ASP A 72 1.84 12.24 -6.09
C ASP A 72 1.03 11.05 -5.57
N VAL A 73 0.11 10.53 -6.38
CA VAL A 73 -0.78 9.44 -5.99
C VAL A 73 -0.79 8.31 -7.01
N PHE A 74 -1.15 7.13 -6.54
CA PHE A 74 -1.65 6.04 -7.36
C PHE A 74 -3.16 6.15 -7.47
N GLN A 75 -3.69 5.99 -8.69
CA GLN A 75 -5.08 5.60 -8.89
C GLN A 75 -5.16 4.08 -8.93
N THR A 76 -6.14 3.52 -8.25
CA THR A 76 -6.36 2.07 -8.19
C THR A 76 -7.84 1.76 -8.21
N GLU A 77 -8.21 0.60 -8.71
CA GLU A 77 -9.54 0.01 -8.60
C GLU A 77 -9.72 -0.81 -7.32
N THR A 78 -8.64 -1.00 -6.56
CA THR A 78 -8.72 -1.64 -5.24
C THR A 78 -9.76 -0.93 -4.39
N SER A 79 -10.75 -1.66 -3.89
CA SER A 79 -11.86 -1.06 -3.15
C SER A 79 -11.37 -0.41 -1.86
N ILE A 80 -11.41 0.92 -1.83
CA ILE A 80 -11.08 1.75 -0.67
C ILE A 80 -12.36 2.39 -0.18
N ASN A 81 -12.86 1.95 0.97
CA ASN A 81 -14.06 2.46 1.62
C ASN A 81 -13.71 3.21 2.90
N ARG A 82 -14.71 3.84 3.53
CA ARG A 82 -14.53 4.40 4.88
C ARG A 82 -14.00 3.36 5.83
N GLY A 83 -12.94 3.69 6.56
CA GLY A 83 -12.19 2.78 7.42
C GLY A 83 -10.92 2.22 6.80
N ASN A 84 -10.72 2.32 5.48
CA ASN A 84 -9.46 1.98 4.83
C ASN A 84 -8.53 3.20 4.66
N SER A 85 -9.05 4.43 4.77
CA SER A 85 -8.25 5.67 4.69
C SER A 85 -7.21 5.72 5.81
N GLY A 86 -5.97 6.10 5.46
CA GLY A 86 -4.80 6.05 6.33
C GLY A 86 -4.17 4.66 6.43
N GLY A 87 -4.84 3.61 5.94
CA GLY A 87 -4.30 2.26 5.85
C GLY A 87 -3.36 2.09 4.65
N PRO A 88 -2.67 0.94 4.57
CA PRO A 88 -1.68 0.69 3.55
C PRO A 88 -2.31 0.26 2.21
N LEU A 89 -1.68 0.69 1.10
CA LEU A 89 -1.70 0.02 -0.18
C LEU A 89 -0.40 -0.77 -0.29
N ILE A 90 -0.48 -2.07 -0.49
CA ILE A 90 0.62 -3.02 -0.35
C ILE A 90 0.86 -3.71 -1.69
N ASP A 91 2.12 -3.88 -2.07
CA ASP A 91 2.52 -4.65 -3.25
C ASP A 91 2.58 -6.16 -2.99
N THR A 92 2.88 -6.93 -4.03
CA THR A 92 2.99 -8.40 -3.95
C THR A 92 4.17 -8.88 -3.10
N TYR A 93 5.05 -7.99 -2.67
CA TYR A 93 6.20 -8.32 -1.80
C TYR A 93 5.92 -8.03 -0.32
N GLY A 94 4.75 -7.47 -0.02
CA GLY A 94 4.36 -7.11 1.34
C GLY A 94 4.86 -5.74 1.80
N ASP A 95 5.35 -4.90 0.89
CA ASP A 95 5.82 -3.57 1.23
C ASP A 95 4.73 -2.52 0.94
N ILE A 96 4.67 -1.46 1.77
CA ILE A 96 3.72 -0.37 1.58
C ILE A 96 4.19 0.50 0.42
N VAL A 97 3.41 0.53 -0.67
CA VAL A 97 3.66 1.38 -1.83
C VAL A 97 2.86 2.68 -1.78
N GLY A 98 1.78 2.70 -1.00
CA GLY A 98 0.93 3.88 -0.85
C GLY A 98 0.17 3.91 0.46
N ILE A 99 -0.36 5.09 0.80
CA ILE A 99 -1.25 5.32 1.94
C ILE A 99 -2.62 5.67 1.37
N ASN A 100 -3.63 4.86 1.68
CA ASN A 100 -4.98 5.05 1.18
C ASN A 100 -5.56 6.39 1.68
N SER A 101 -6.08 7.20 0.76
CA SER A 101 -6.53 8.54 1.09
C SER A 101 -7.99 8.74 0.67
N MET A 102 -8.26 8.79 -0.61
CA MET A 102 -9.47 9.39 -1.14
C MET A 102 -10.19 8.46 -2.12
N ILE A 103 -11.51 8.61 -2.18
CA ILE A 103 -12.40 7.92 -3.13
C ILE A 103 -13.05 8.98 -4.01
N ALA A 104 -13.05 8.81 -5.32
CA ALA A 104 -13.88 9.61 -6.22
C ALA A 104 -15.33 9.10 -6.14
N ARG A 105 -16.17 9.72 -5.32
CA ARG A 105 -17.52 9.21 -5.05
C ARG A 105 -18.57 9.65 -6.04
N LYS A 106 -18.42 10.81 -6.72
CA LYS A 106 -19.43 11.39 -7.60
C LYS A 106 -18.81 12.04 -8.82
N GLY A 107 -19.26 11.67 -9.99
CA GLY A 107 -19.00 12.34 -11.26
C GLY A 107 -19.83 13.63 -11.43
N LYS A 108 -19.61 14.34 -12.54
CA LYS A 108 -20.26 15.64 -12.84
C LYS A 108 -21.79 15.63 -12.74
N ASN A 109 -22.45 14.49 -12.86
CA ASN A 109 -23.92 14.37 -12.82
C ASN A 109 -24.41 13.60 -11.59
N ASN A 110 -23.70 13.65 -10.48
CA ASN A 110 -24.07 12.93 -9.24
C ASN A 110 -24.08 11.39 -9.39
N VAL A 111 -23.55 10.86 -10.50
CA VAL A 111 -23.40 9.42 -10.73
C VAL A 111 -22.31 8.88 -9.85
N ALA A 112 -22.57 7.79 -9.14
CA ALA A 112 -21.57 7.15 -8.30
C ALA A 112 -20.38 6.67 -9.15
N ILE A 113 -19.17 6.99 -8.72
CA ILE A 113 -17.94 6.44 -9.27
C ILE A 113 -17.48 5.37 -8.28
N THR A 114 -17.40 4.13 -8.71
CA THR A 114 -17.11 2.99 -7.82
C THR A 114 -15.65 2.55 -7.83
N ASP A 115 -14.95 2.76 -8.95
CA ASP A 115 -13.67 2.10 -9.22
C ASP A 115 -12.49 3.09 -9.35
N ILE A 116 -12.64 4.30 -8.80
CA ILE A 116 -11.58 5.30 -8.78
C ILE A 116 -11.24 5.63 -7.32
N ASN A 117 -10.15 5.08 -6.86
CA ASN A 117 -9.61 5.29 -5.53
C ASN A 117 -8.18 5.82 -5.64
N PHE A 118 -7.73 6.56 -4.64
CA PHE A 118 -6.40 7.18 -4.65
C PHE A 118 -5.63 6.82 -3.39
N SER A 119 -4.35 6.49 -3.57
CA SER A 119 -3.40 6.29 -2.49
C SER A 119 -2.19 7.19 -2.69
N ILE A 120 -1.79 7.91 -1.66
CA ILE A 120 -0.60 8.76 -1.67
C ILE A 120 0.62 7.87 -1.77
N LYS A 121 1.53 8.14 -2.72
CA LYS A 121 2.74 7.32 -2.90
C LYS A 121 3.59 7.32 -1.63
N SER A 122 4.15 6.17 -1.27
CA SER A 122 5.06 6.03 -0.12
C SER A 122 6.23 7.02 -0.18
N THR A 123 6.71 7.34 -1.39
CA THR A 123 7.77 8.33 -1.62
C THR A 123 7.39 9.73 -1.17
N VAL A 124 6.11 10.13 -1.28
CA VAL A 124 5.60 11.41 -0.78
C VAL A 124 5.67 11.42 0.75
N ALA A 125 5.21 10.34 1.39
CA ALA A 125 5.25 10.23 2.85
C ALA A 125 6.69 10.32 3.39
N VAL A 126 7.64 9.61 2.77
CA VAL A 126 9.05 9.64 3.18
C VAL A 126 9.66 11.03 2.98
N LYS A 127 9.43 11.67 1.82
CA LYS A 127 9.90 13.05 1.60
C LYS A 127 9.36 14.01 2.65
N TRP A 128 8.07 13.91 2.95
CA TRP A 128 7.43 14.75 3.97
C TRP A 128 7.99 14.46 5.36
N MET A 129 8.09 13.22 5.79
CA MET A 129 8.68 12.86 7.10
C MET A 129 10.09 13.42 7.26
N ASN A 130 10.93 13.31 6.23
CA ASN A 130 12.28 13.88 6.24
C ASN A 130 12.24 15.41 6.37
N SER A 131 11.32 16.09 5.70
CA SER A 131 11.20 17.57 5.76
C SER A 131 10.75 18.09 7.12
N VAL A 132 10.04 17.27 7.91
CA VAL A 132 9.58 17.64 9.26
C VAL A 132 10.48 17.10 10.38
N GLY A 133 11.70 16.65 10.04
CA GLY A 133 12.71 16.25 11.01
C GLY A 133 12.55 14.83 11.55
N HIS A 134 11.79 13.98 10.86
CA HIS A 134 11.63 12.55 11.17
C HIS A 134 12.19 11.70 10.02
N PRO A 135 13.53 11.58 9.91
CA PRO A 135 14.15 10.84 8.81
C PRO A 135 13.70 9.38 8.82
N PHE A 136 13.32 8.91 7.64
CA PHE A 136 12.85 7.56 7.41
C PHE A 136 13.64 6.92 6.26
N HIS A 137 13.92 5.64 6.39
CA HIS A 137 14.58 4.84 5.36
C HIS A 137 13.54 3.91 4.73
N TYR A 138 13.70 3.71 3.42
CA TYR A 138 12.84 2.77 2.70
C TYR A 138 13.20 1.32 3.02
N ALA A 139 12.26 0.43 2.76
CA ALA A 139 12.50 -1.01 2.78
C ALA A 139 13.72 -1.40 1.95
N THR A 140 14.54 -2.25 2.49
CA THR A 140 15.58 -2.93 1.70
C THR A 140 14.88 -3.98 0.82
N PRO A 141 15.21 -4.07 -0.48
CA PRO A 141 14.61 -5.09 -1.35
C PRO A 141 14.84 -6.49 -0.76
N LYS A 142 13.76 -7.21 -0.49
CA LYS A 142 13.80 -8.57 0.07
C LYS A 142 14.12 -9.62 -1.00
N VAL A 143 14.00 -9.26 -2.28
CA VAL A 143 14.23 -10.16 -3.41
C VAL A 143 15.12 -9.48 -4.43
N THR A 144 16.29 -10.05 -4.65
CA THR A 144 17.12 -9.75 -5.81
C THR A 144 16.63 -10.63 -6.95
N TYR A 145 16.02 -10.06 -8.00
CA TYR A 145 15.80 -10.83 -9.22
C TYR A 145 17.17 -11.15 -9.82
N LYS A 146 17.59 -12.39 -9.70
CA LYS A 146 18.64 -12.91 -10.53
C LYS A 146 18.03 -13.12 -11.92
N ASN A 147 18.75 -12.69 -12.94
CA ASN A 147 18.40 -12.96 -14.35
C ASN A 147 18.08 -14.45 -14.53
N GLU A 148 17.20 -14.77 -15.46
CA GLU A 148 16.54 -16.08 -15.72
C GLU A 148 17.44 -17.33 -15.85
N THR A 149 18.71 -17.28 -15.50
CA THR A 149 19.66 -18.42 -15.60
C THR A 149 20.08 -19.01 -14.27
N ASP A 150 19.73 -18.41 -13.13
CA ASP A 150 20.13 -18.94 -11.83
C ASP A 150 18.94 -19.58 -11.11
N SER A 151 19.08 -20.89 -10.85
CA SER A 151 18.15 -21.68 -10.04
C SER A 151 17.84 -20.97 -8.70
N ILE A 152 16.57 -20.84 -8.40
CA ILE A 152 16.06 -20.34 -7.11
C ILE A 152 16.58 -21.27 -6.02
N VAL A 153 17.56 -20.83 -5.25
CA VAL A 153 17.93 -21.46 -3.99
C VAL A 153 17.22 -20.67 -2.89
N ASP A 154 16.08 -21.20 -2.48
CA ASP A 154 15.27 -20.66 -1.42
C ASP A 154 15.89 -21.05 -0.07
N ASN A 155 16.34 -20.10 0.72
CA ASN A 155 16.77 -20.30 2.10
C ASN A 155 15.62 -20.22 3.12
N ALA A 156 14.38 -20.08 2.65
CA ALA A 156 13.20 -20.29 3.47
C ALA A 156 12.76 -21.75 3.28
N GLY A 157 12.83 -22.55 4.33
CA GLY A 157 12.43 -23.96 4.27
C GLY A 157 11.05 -24.09 3.62
N ILE A 158 11.01 -24.78 2.48
CA ILE A 158 9.78 -25.04 1.73
C ILE A 158 8.89 -25.89 2.63
N VAL A 159 7.79 -25.30 3.11
CA VAL A 159 6.68 -26.10 3.63
C VAL A 159 6.01 -26.74 2.41
N PRO A 160 6.01 -28.08 2.26
CA PRO A 160 5.39 -28.71 1.10
C PRO A 160 3.90 -28.35 1.07
N VAL A 161 3.44 -27.80 -0.04
CA VAL A 161 2.01 -27.65 -0.29
C VAL A 161 1.39 -29.05 -0.32
N PRO A 162 0.36 -29.35 0.50
CA PRO A 162 -0.30 -30.67 0.45
C PRO A 162 -0.82 -30.89 -0.98
N LYS A 163 -0.51 -32.06 -1.55
CA LYS A 163 -1.12 -32.48 -2.83
C LYS A 163 -2.62 -32.49 -2.64
N GLN A 164 -3.33 -31.70 -3.44
CA GLN A 164 -4.77 -31.78 -3.54
C GLN A 164 -5.13 -33.17 -4.07
N ASP A 165 -5.78 -33.97 -3.26
CA ASP A 165 -6.39 -35.22 -3.70
C ASP A 165 -7.46 -34.88 -4.75
N LYS A 166 -7.38 -35.58 -5.89
CA LYS A 166 -8.36 -35.45 -6.98
C LYS A 166 -9.74 -35.80 -6.43
N ILE A 167 -10.65 -34.82 -6.51
CA ILE A 167 -12.07 -35.07 -6.26
C ILE A 167 -12.55 -36.01 -7.39
N PRO A 168 -13.11 -37.21 -7.08
CA PRO A 168 -13.71 -38.06 -8.11
C PRO A 168 -14.96 -37.35 -8.68
N ILE A 169 -15.08 -37.40 -10.01
CA ILE A 169 -16.29 -36.95 -10.75
C ILE A 169 -17.42 -37.93 -10.53
#